data_b03bc204652f022463a8a14601a325c0
#
_entry.id   b03bc204652f022463a8a14601a325c0
#
_cell.length_a   1.000
_cell.length_b   1.000
_cell.length_c   1.000
_cell.angle_alpha   90.00
_cell.angle_beta   90.00
_cell.angle_gamma   90.00
#
_symmetry.space_group_name_H-M   'P 1'
#
loop_
_entity.id
_entity.type
_entity.pdbx_description
1 polymer ?
#
loop_
_entity_poly.entity_id
_entity_poly.type
_entity_poly.pdbx_seq_one_letter_code
_entity_poly.pdbx_strand_id
1 'polypeptide(L)'
;QPLAFSPATADDARFVARHVLEALHWHMYDEPLNAEQRQAWDELTTVCRRDDVLYSYKHALLAKIGGEPVGLILAYDGANYHPLRTRTFALLPAFAGMDVESMEDEAVAGEYYIDSLAVAPTQRGKGVGAALLAQAVAQAAQLGLRPTLLVDPDNPAARRLYEAGGFRESGAVTAFGQTYLRMQA
;
A
#
# COMPACT_ATOMS: atom_id res chain seq x y z
N GLN A 1 -8.61 -2.81 -24.01
CA GLN A 1 -8.78 -4.07 -23.29
C GLN A 1 -9.36 -3.80 -21.91
N PRO A 2 -10.20 -4.71 -21.37
CA PRO A 2 -10.85 -4.50 -20.10
C PRO A 2 -9.86 -4.62 -18.93
N LEU A 3 -10.16 -3.90 -17.87
CA LEU A 3 -9.47 -4.00 -16.60
C LEU A 3 -9.89 -5.28 -15.89
N ALA A 4 -8.93 -6.06 -15.41
CA ALA A 4 -9.16 -7.28 -14.64
C ALA A 4 -8.39 -7.21 -13.32
N PHE A 5 -8.86 -7.95 -12.32
CA PHE A 5 -8.23 -8.01 -11.00
C PHE A 5 -7.85 -9.45 -10.67
N SER A 6 -6.69 -9.63 -10.05
CA SER A 6 -6.26 -10.92 -9.54
C SER A 6 -5.40 -10.76 -8.29
N PRO A 7 -5.51 -11.69 -7.32
CA PRO A 7 -4.58 -11.71 -6.20
C PRO A 7 -3.14 -11.87 -6.70
N ALA A 8 -2.21 -11.15 -6.09
CA ALA A 8 -0.80 -11.33 -6.40
C ALA A 8 -0.31 -12.71 -5.94
N THR A 9 0.70 -13.22 -6.64
CA THR A 9 1.43 -14.43 -6.23
C THR A 9 2.86 -14.05 -5.83
N ALA A 10 3.62 -15.01 -5.29
CA ALA A 10 5.01 -14.77 -4.93
C ALA A 10 5.86 -14.31 -6.14
N ASP A 11 5.49 -14.73 -7.35
CA ASP A 11 6.17 -14.31 -8.57
C ASP A 11 5.94 -12.83 -8.91
N ASP A 12 4.92 -12.22 -8.33
CA ASP A 12 4.60 -10.79 -8.50
C ASP A 12 5.34 -9.90 -7.49
N ALA A 13 6.17 -10.46 -6.62
CA ALA A 13 6.80 -9.73 -5.51
C ALA A 13 7.60 -8.51 -6.00
N ARG A 14 8.26 -8.60 -7.16
CA ARG A 14 9.00 -7.47 -7.71
C ARG A 14 8.09 -6.32 -8.12
N PHE A 15 6.94 -6.62 -8.70
CA PHE A 15 5.92 -5.62 -9.01
C PHE A 15 5.34 -5.02 -7.73
N VAL A 16 5.02 -5.85 -6.73
CA VAL A 16 4.51 -5.39 -5.43
C VAL A 16 5.51 -4.44 -4.78
N ALA A 17 6.78 -4.81 -4.71
CA ALA A 17 7.83 -4.00 -4.10
C ALA A 17 7.99 -2.64 -4.80
N ARG A 18 8.02 -2.62 -6.13
CA ARG A 18 8.11 -1.36 -6.90
C ARG A 18 6.97 -0.39 -6.51
N HIS A 19 5.76 -0.90 -6.42
CA HIS A 19 4.60 -0.06 -6.20
C HIS A 19 4.39 0.33 -4.73
N VAL A 20 4.85 -0.49 -3.78
CA VAL A 20 4.94 -0.07 -2.38
C VAL A 20 5.93 1.09 -2.25
N LEU A 21 7.10 0.98 -2.87
CA LEU A 21 8.09 2.08 -2.88
C LEU A 21 7.56 3.33 -3.58
N GLU A 22 6.82 3.17 -4.69
CA GLU A 22 6.19 4.29 -5.38
C GLU A 22 5.19 5.01 -4.45
N ALA A 23 4.37 4.25 -3.72
CA ALA A 23 3.43 4.80 -2.74
C ALA A 23 4.15 5.51 -1.58
N LEU A 24 5.38 5.12 -1.26
CA LEU A 24 6.26 5.75 -0.28
C LEU A 24 7.08 6.92 -0.85
N HIS A 25 6.77 7.35 -2.07
CA HIS A 25 7.42 8.49 -2.76
C HIS A 25 8.89 8.28 -3.10
N TRP A 26 9.27 7.03 -3.44
CA TRP A 26 10.63 6.71 -3.88
C TRP A 26 10.85 6.98 -5.37
N HIS A 27 9.84 7.42 -6.11
CA HIS A 27 9.93 7.78 -7.54
C HIS A 27 10.49 6.63 -8.39
N MET A 28 9.90 5.45 -8.27
CA MET A 28 10.39 4.22 -8.89
C MET A 28 10.16 4.13 -10.40
N TYR A 29 9.58 5.16 -11.00
CA TYR A 29 9.38 5.27 -12.44
C TYR A 29 10.24 6.38 -13.07
N ASP A 30 11.06 7.06 -12.27
CA ASP A 30 11.99 8.09 -12.77
C ASP A 30 13.27 7.42 -13.26
N GLU A 31 13.20 6.86 -14.48
CA GLU A 31 14.32 6.15 -15.10
C GLU A 31 15.39 7.12 -15.64
N PRO A 32 16.70 6.79 -15.57
CA PRO A 32 17.24 5.57 -14.95
C PRO A 32 17.25 5.64 -13.43
N LEU A 33 16.93 4.53 -12.76
CA LEU A 33 16.99 4.45 -11.31
C LEU A 33 18.43 4.53 -10.81
N ASN A 34 18.64 5.21 -9.69
CA ASN A 34 19.95 5.26 -9.03
C ASN A 34 20.22 3.96 -8.24
N ALA A 35 21.44 3.84 -7.71
CA ALA A 35 21.86 2.65 -6.97
C ALA A 35 21.01 2.42 -5.71
N GLU A 36 20.65 3.47 -4.99
CA GLU A 36 19.82 3.40 -3.78
C GLU A 36 18.43 2.88 -4.09
N GLN A 37 17.78 3.38 -5.14
CA GLN A 37 16.48 2.91 -5.59
C GLN A 37 16.52 1.44 -5.99
N ARG A 38 17.53 1.03 -6.76
CA ARG A 38 17.68 -0.38 -7.18
C ARG A 38 17.88 -1.30 -5.98
N GLN A 39 18.72 -0.90 -5.03
CA GLN A 39 18.97 -1.67 -3.81
C GLN A 39 17.70 -1.81 -2.98
N ALA A 40 16.97 -0.72 -2.76
CA ALA A 40 15.71 -0.74 -2.02
C ALA A 40 14.69 -1.66 -2.69
N TRP A 41 14.63 -1.63 -4.02
CA TRP A 41 13.73 -2.50 -4.79
C TRP A 41 14.08 -3.97 -4.62
N ASP A 42 15.37 -4.33 -4.70
CA ASP A 42 15.82 -5.72 -4.51
C ASP A 42 15.53 -6.21 -3.09
N GLU A 43 15.84 -5.42 -2.09
CA GLU A 43 15.61 -5.76 -0.69
C GLU A 43 14.13 -5.92 -0.37
N LEU A 44 13.29 -4.98 -0.80
CA LEU A 44 11.85 -5.06 -0.57
C LEU A 44 11.21 -6.20 -1.36
N THR A 45 11.72 -6.53 -2.55
CA THR A 45 11.24 -7.69 -3.31
C THR A 45 11.40 -8.98 -2.52
N THR A 46 12.53 -9.15 -1.84
CA THR A 46 12.77 -10.32 -0.98
C THR A 46 11.77 -10.37 0.18
N VAL A 47 11.47 -9.23 0.79
CA VAL A 47 10.49 -9.12 1.87
C VAL A 47 9.08 -9.42 1.35
N CYS A 48 8.70 -8.89 0.20
CA CYS A 48 7.36 -9.10 -0.39
C CYS A 48 7.08 -10.57 -0.75
N ARG A 49 8.10 -11.39 -0.95
CA ARG A 49 7.94 -12.85 -1.17
C ARG A 49 7.53 -13.61 0.08
N ARG A 50 7.68 -13.02 1.25
CA ARG A 50 7.29 -13.67 2.51
C ARG A 50 5.77 -13.59 2.69
N ASP A 51 5.26 -14.50 3.50
CA ASP A 51 3.82 -14.56 3.83
C ASP A 51 3.49 -14.02 5.22
N ASP A 52 4.51 -13.54 5.96
CA ASP A 52 4.41 -13.18 7.39
C ASP A 52 4.79 -11.72 7.67
N VAL A 53 4.63 -10.84 6.69
CA VAL A 53 4.99 -9.41 6.78
C VAL A 53 3.85 -8.53 6.28
N LEU A 54 3.88 -7.23 6.60
CA LEU A 54 2.87 -6.26 6.11
C LEU A 54 2.83 -6.21 4.59
N TYR A 55 4.01 -6.15 3.96
CA TYR A 55 4.14 -5.98 2.51
C TYR A 55 4.14 -7.30 1.74
N SER A 56 3.64 -8.37 2.36
CA SER A 56 3.49 -9.66 1.69
C SER A 56 2.65 -9.54 0.41
N TYR A 57 3.06 -10.27 -0.64
CA TYR A 57 2.26 -10.41 -1.86
C TYR A 57 0.82 -10.88 -1.55
N LYS A 58 0.62 -11.63 -0.47
CA LYS A 58 -0.71 -12.11 -0.05
C LYS A 58 -1.70 -11.01 0.24
N HIS A 59 -1.22 -9.82 0.56
CA HIS A 59 -2.06 -8.66 0.86
C HIS A 59 -2.35 -7.80 -0.37
N ALA A 60 -1.80 -8.14 -1.53
CA ALA A 60 -1.92 -7.33 -2.74
C ALA A 60 -2.93 -7.89 -3.73
N LEU A 61 -3.78 -7.01 -4.25
CA LEU A 61 -4.63 -7.25 -5.40
C LEU A 61 -4.06 -6.45 -6.57
N LEU A 62 -3.86 -7.12 -7.71
CA LEU A 62 -3.34 -6.51 -8.92
C LEU A 62 -4.47 -6.11 -9.85
N ALA A 63 -4.35 -4.94 -10.46
CA ALA A 63 -5.13 -4.55 -11.63
C ALA A 63 -4.31 -4.90 -12.88
N LYS A 64 -4.94 -5.53 -13.86
CA LYS A 64 -4.29 -5.99 -15.09
C LYS A 64 -5.04 -5.51 -16.32
N ILE A 65 -4.29 -5.20 -17.37
CA ILE A 65 -4.81 -4.93 -18.71
C ILE A 65 -4.08 -5.85 -19.66
N GLY A 66 -4.83 -6.69 -20.39
CA GLY A 66 -4.22 -7.66 -21.30
C GLY A 66 -3.30 -8.68 -20.62
N GLY A 67 -3.56 -9.00 -19.36
CA GLY A 67 -2.75 -9.90 -18.56
C GLY A 67 -1.55 -9.24 -17.88
N GLU A 68 -1.21 -8.00 -18.24
CA GLU A 68 -0.09 -7.27 -17.64
C GLU A 68 -0.52 -6.45 -16.43
N PRO A 69 0.20 -6.53 -15.30
CA PRO A 69 -0.13 -5.73 -14.13
C PRO A 69 0.15 -4.24 -14.38
N VAL A 70 -0.81 -3.40 -14.01
CA VAL A 70 -0.74 -1.94 -14.21
C VAL A 70 -0.94 -1.16 -12.91
N GLY A 71 -1.32 -1.82 -11.85
CA GLY A 71 -1.50 -1.19 -10.54
C GLY A 71 -1.76 -2.22 -9.47
N LEU A 72 -1.69 -1.79 -8.22
CA LEU A 72 -2.05 -2.63 -7.08
C LEU A 72 -2.70 -1.84 -5.96
N ILE A 73 -3.44 -2.57 -5.14
CA ILE A 73 -3.82 -2.12 -3.81
C ILE A 73 -3.36 -3.19 -2.81
N LEU A 74 -2.68 -2.75 -1.75
CA LEU A 74 -2.20 -3.60 -0.68
C LEU A 74 -2.97 -3.25 0.59
N ALA A 75 -3.72 -4.21 1.10
CA ALA A 75 -4.59 -4.01 2.24
C ALA A 75 -4.69 -5.28 3.08
N TYR A 76 -4.93 -5.13 4.37
CA TYR A 76 -4.99 -6.25 5.29
C TYR A 76 -5.81 -5.92 6.55
N ASP A 77 -6.21 -6.96 7.26
CA ASP A 77 -6.83 -6.85 8.58
C ASP A 77 -5.83 -6.20 9.56
N GLY A 78 -6.25 -5.13 10.22
CA GLY A 78 -5.42 -4.37 11.15
C GLY A 78 -5.17 -5.03 12.50
N ALA A 79 -5.83 -6.15 12.80
CA ALA A 79 -5.75 -6.79 14.12
C ALA A 79 -4.31 -7.17 14.54
N ASN A 80 -3.47 -7.56 13.58
CA ASN A 80 -2.09 -7.98 13.85
C ASN A 80 -1.04 -6.96 13.35
N TYR A 81 -1.46 -5.71 13.21
CA TYR A 81 -0.58 -4.68 12.62
C TYR A 81 0.74 -4.53 13.36
N HIS A 82 0.70 -4.35 14.67
CA HIS A 82 1.89 -4.03 15.45
C HIS A 82 3.02 -5.08 15.34
N PRO A 83 2.77 -6.38 15.61
CA PRO A 83 3.82 -7.39 15.46
C PRO A 83 4.27 -7.59 14.01
N LEU A 84 3.37 -7.46 13.03
CA LEU A 84 3.76 -7.55 11.63
C LEU A 84 4.62 -6.37 11.20
N ARG A 85 4.32 -5.16 11.67
CA ARG A 85 5.13 -3.97 11.42
C ARG A 85 6.56 -4.16 11.95
N THR A 86 6.68 -4.56 13.20
CA THR A 86 7.99 -4.82 13.82
C THR A 86 8.81 -5.80 13.00
N ARG A 87 8.21 -6.92 12.60
CA ARG A 87 8.88 -7.93 11.78
C ARG A 87 9.29 -7.39 10.42
N THR A 88 8.40 -6.66 9.76
CA THR A 88 8.64 -6.12 8.42
C THR A 88 9.83 -5.17 8.41
N PHE A 89 9.85 -4.21 9.32
CA PHE A 89 10.90 -3.20 9.33
C PHE A 89 12.23 -3.72 9.87
N ALA A 90 12.21 -4.78 10.69
CA ALA A 90 13.44 -5.48 11.09
C ALA A 90 14.17 -6.15 9.92
N LEU A 91 13.45 -6.47 8.84
CA LEU A 91 13.99 -7.09 7.63
C LEU A 91 14.45 -6.07 6.59
N LEU A 92 14.25 -4.78 6.83
CA LEU A 92 14.57 -3.71 5.88
C LEU A 92 15.74 -2.87 6.39
N PRO A 93 16.94 -2.99 5.78
CA PRO A 93 18.14 -2.28 6.24
C PRO A 93 17.97 -0.74 6.28
N ALA A 94 17.15 -0.18 5.39
CA ALA A 94 16.88 1.24 5.35
C ALA A 94 16.26 1.80 6.64
N PHE A 95 15.66 0.92 7.47
CA PHE A 95 15.02 1.28 8.74
C PHE A 95 15.84 0.82 9.95
N ALA A 96 17.08 0.37 9.75
CA ALA A 96 17.96 -0.03 10.82
C ALA A 96 18.21 1.16 11.77
N GLY A 97 18.05 0.93 13.07
CA GLY A 97 18.22 1.96 14.09
C GLY A 97 17.02 2.87 14.30
N MET A 98 15.94 2.73 13.51
CA MET A 98 14.70 3.46 13.71
C MET A 98 13.87 2.80 14.82
N ASP A 99 13.34 3.59 15.75
CA ASP A 99 12.48 3.09 16.81
C ASP A 99 11.03 2.93 16.30
N VAL A 100 10.81 1.83 15.59
CA VAL A 100 9.50 1.51 15.00
C VAL A 100 8.47 1.19 16.09
N GLU A 101 8.91 0.62 17.22
CA GLU A 101 8.02 0.21 18.31
C GLU A 101 7.28 1.39 18.96
N SER A 102 7.91 2.56 19.02
CA SER A 102 7.31 3.76 19.63
C SER A 102 6.39 4.54 18.71
N MET A 103 6.31 4.18 17.43
CA MET A 103 5.40 4.84 16.48
C MET A 103 3.95 4.46 16.76
N GLU A 104 3.03 5.38 16.48
CA GLU A 104 1.60 5.07 16.49
C GLU A 104 1.30 3.94 15.50
N ASP A 105 0.34 3.08 15.87
CA ASP A 105 -0.15 2.06 14.95
C ASP A 105 -1.01 2.71 13.87
N GLU A 106 -0.71 2.40 12.62
CA GLU A 106 -1.49 2.90 11.48
C GLU A 106 -2.84 2.18 11.37
N ALA A 107 -2.94 0.97 11.92
CA ALA A 107 -4.13 0.15 11.87
C ALA A 107 -4.35 -0.60 13.20
N VAL A 108 -5.61 -0.89 13.51
CA VAL A 108 -6.02 -1.63 14.72
C VAL A 108 -7.09 -2.66 14.37
N ALA A 109 -7.42 -3.51 15.34
CA ALA A 109 -8.50 -4.50 15.21
C ALA A 109 -9.82 -3.83 14.80
N GLY A 110 -10.57 -4.48 13.93
CA GLY A 110 -11.83 -3.97 13.36
C GLY A 110 -11.66 -3.19 12.07
N GLU A 111 -10.42 -2.90 11.68
CA GLU A 111 -10.10 -2.16 10.46
C GLU A 111 -9.54 -3.06 9.37
N TYR A 112 -9.94 -2.80 8.12
CA TYR A 112 -9.28 -3.27 6.91
C TYR A 112 -8.44 -2.12 6.40
N TYR A 113 -7.14 -2.18 6.67
CA TYR A 113 -6.23 -1.07 6.41
C TYR A 113 -5.68 -1.13 4.99
N ILE A 114 -5.93 -0.07 4.24
CA ILE A 114 -5.37 0.12 2.90
C ILE A 114 -4.03 0.82 3.06
N ASP A 115 -2.97 0.04 2.94
CA ASP A 115 -1.59 0.50 3.17
C ASP A 115 -1.02 1.22 1.95
N SER A 116 -1.19 0.64 0.76
CA SER A 116 -0.60 1.16 -0.47
C SER A 116 -1.58 1.06 -1.63
N LEU A 117 -1.65 2.12 -2.42
CA LEU A 117 -2.40 2.17 -3.68
C LEU A 117 -1.50 2.86 -4.70
N ALA A 118 -1.15 2.17 -5.76
CA ALA A 118 -0.29 2.73 -6.80
C ALA A 118 -0.68 2.20 -8.18
N VAL A 119 -0.59 3.08 -9.18
CA VAL A 119 -0.89 2.80 -10.58
C VAL A 119 0.29 3.23 -11.42
N ALA A 120 0.67 2.39 -12.40
CA ALA A 120 1.73 2.72 -13.35
C ALA A 120 1.43 4.06 -14.03
N PRO A 121 2.44 4.94 -14.23
CA PRO A 121 2.21 6.30 -14.73
C PRO A 121 1.43 6.37 -16.03
N THR A 122 1.66 5.43 -16.96
CA THR A 122 0.95 5.36 -18.26
C THR A 122 -0.53 5.05 -18.14
N GLN A 123 -0.98 4.55 -16.98
CA GLN A 123 -2.37 4.15 -16.74
C GLN A 123 -3.06 5.05 -15.71
N ARG A 124 -2.40 6.10 -15.23
CA ARG A 124 -3.01 7.07 -14.32
C ARG A 124 -4.05 7.92 -15.05
N GLY A 125 -5.02 8.44 -14.29
CA GLY A 125 -6.09 9.26 -14.84
C GLY A 125 -7.14 8.49 -15.66
N LYS A 126 -7.13 7.16 -15.60
CA LYS A 126 -8.05 6.29 -16.36
C LYS A 126 -8.99 5.48 -15.47
N GLY A 127 -9.07 5.82 -14.18
CA GLY A 127 -9.96 5.17 -13.23
C GLY A 127 -9.44 3.87 -12.60
N VAL A 128 -8.19 3.47 -12.85
CA VAL A 128 -7.63 2.23 -12.29
C VAL A 128 -7.55 2.31 -10.76
N GLY A 129 -7.07 3.43 -10.22
CA GLY A 129 -6.98 3.62 -8.77
C GLY A 129 -8.35 3.56 -8.09
N ALA A 130 -9.36 4.22 -8.67
CA ALA A 130 -10.73 4.19 -8.16
C ALA A 130 -11.31 2.76 -8.18
N ALA A 131 -11.03 2.00 -9.23
CA ALA A 131 -11.49 0.62 -9.35
C ALA A 131 -10.81 -0.30 -8.32
N LEU A 132 -9.51 -0.15 -8.09
CA LEU A 132 -8.79 -0.88 -7.04
C LEU A 132 -9.32 -0.54 -5.64
N LEU A 133 -9.58 0.72 -5.38
CA LEU A 133 -10.15 1.18 -4.12
C LEU A 133 -11.53 0.53 -3.87
N ALA A 134 -12.38 0.49 -4.90
CA ALA A 134 -13.69 -0.15 -4.82
C ALA A 134 -13.58 -1.65 -4.49
N GLN A 135 -12.58 -2.35 -5.04
CA GLN A 135 -12.32 -3.75 -4.72
C GLN A 135 -11.96 -3.93 -3.24
N ALA A 136 -11.12 -3.07 -2.68
CA ALA A 136 -10.73 -3.12 -1.28
C ALA A 136 -11.93 -2.83 -0.35
N VAL A 137 -12.76 -1.86 -0.69
CA VAL A 137 -13.98 -1.55 0.08
C VAL A 137 -14.95 -2.74 0.07
N ALA A 138 -15.13 -3.40 -1.07
CA ALA A 138 -15.96 -4.60 -1.17
C ALA A 138 -15.40 -5.75 -0.33
N GLN A 139 -14.09 -5.95 -0.33
CA GLN A 139 -13.43 -6.98 0.48
C GLN A 139 -13.61 -6.70 1.98
N ALA A 140 -13.46 -5.46 2.40
CA ALA A 140 -13.69 -5.05 3.79
C ALA A 140 -15.12 -5.38 4.23
N ALA A 141 -16.10 -5.11 3.39
CA ALA A 141 -17.50 -5.43 3.66
C ALA A 141 -17.72 -6.94 3.85
N GLN A 142 -17.11 -7.76 2.99
CA GLN A 142 -17.19 -9.22 3.11
C GLN A 142 -16.55 -9.73 4.41
N LEU A 143 -15.51 -9.09 4.89
CA LEU A 143 -14.82 -9.46 6.13
C LEU A 143 -15.48 -8.86 7.37
N GLY A 144 -16.46 -7.97 7.22
CA GLY A 144 -17.08 -7.27 8.34
C GLY A 144 -16.15 -6.25 8.98
N LEU A 145 -15.19 -5.73 8.24
CA LEU A 145 -14.20 -4.77 8.71
C LEU A 145 -14.47 -3.38 8.13
N ARG A 146 -14.00 -2.35 8.83
CA ARG A 146 -14.10 -0.96 8.37
C ARG A 146 -12.90 -0.61 7.51
N PRO A 147 -13.10 -0.18 6.25
CA PRO A 147 -11.97 0.27 5.43
C PRO A 147 -11.39 1.59 5.97
N THR A 148 -10.08 1.60 6.19
CA THR A 148 -9.33 2.76 6.65
C THR A 148 -8.07 2.96 5.81
N LEU A 149 -7.57 4.19 5.78
CA LEU A 149 -6.31 4.52 5.14
C LEU A 149 -5.71 5.78 5.76
N LEU A 150 -4.44 6.02 5.45
CA LEU A 150 -3.76 7.27 5.75
C LEU A 150 -3.45 8.00 4.45
N VAL A 151 -3.55 9.32 4.47
CA VAL A 151 -3.21 10.16 3.32
C VAL A 151 -2.35 11.33 3.79
N ASP A 152 -1.34 11.67 2.98
CA ASP A 152 -0.54 12.86 3.20
C ASP A 152 -1.44 14.10 3.04
N PRO A 153 -1.51 15.00 4.05
CA PRO A 153 -2.31 16.21 3.95
C PRO A 153 -1.89 17.12 2.77
N ASP A 154 -0.65 16.99 2.30
CA ASP A 154 -0.13 17.73 1.16
C ASP A 154 -0.39 17.04 -0.19
N ASN A 155 -1.21 16.00 -0.22
CA ASN A 155 -1.60 15.29 -1.44
C ASN A 155 -3.10 15.44 -1.71
N PRO A 156 -3.55 16.59 -2.24
CA PRO A 156 -4.98 16.83 -2.47
C PRO A 156 -5.58 15.91 -3.55
N ALA A 157 -4.79 15.45 -4.50
CA ALA A 157 -5.27 14.54 -5.55
C ALA A 157 -5.66 13.18 -4.97
N ALA A 158 -4.82 12.62 -4.08
CA ALA A 158 -5.12 11.37 -3.38
C ALA A 158 -6.35 11.53 -2.48
N ARG A 159 -6.42 12.64 -1.74
CA ARG A 159 -7.57 12.93 -0.89
C ARG A 159 -8.88 12.95 -1.68
N ARG A 160 -8.89 13.61 -2.84
CA ARG A 160 -10.09 13.64 -3.71
C ARG A 160 -10.48 12.26 -4.21
N LEU A 161 -9.50 11.41 -4.56
CA LEU A 161 -9.75 10.03 -4.95
C LEU A 161 -10.44 9.26 -3.82
N TYR A 162 -9.96 9.38 -2.60
CA TYR A 162 -10.53 8.69 -1.45
C TYR A 162 -11.91 9.23 -1.09
N GLU A 163 -12.10 10.54 -1.09
CA GLU A 163 -13.41 11.16 -0.85
C GLU A 163 -14.45 10.70 -1.89
N ALA A 164 -14.07 10.63 -3.17
CA ALA A 164 -14.92 10.11 -4.22
C ALA A 164 -15.28 8.64 -4.01
N GLY A 165 -14.40 7.87 -3.36
CA GLY A 165 -14.63 6.47 -2.98
C GLY A 165 -15.45 6.29 -1.70
N GLY A 166 -15.94 7.37 -1.09
CA GLY A 166 -16.77 7.31 0.11
C GLY A 166 -16.02 7.49 1.43
N PHE A 167 -14.72 7.77 1.38
CA PHE A 167 -13.91 7.97 2.58
C PHE A 167 -14.11 9.39 3.15
N ARG A 168 -14.05 9.48 4.49
CA ARG A 168 -14.14 10.75 5.23
C ARG A 168 -13.04 10.82 6.26
N GLU A 169 -12.55 12.02 6.52
CA GLU A 169 -11.56 12.27 7.56
C GLU A 169 -12.08 11.80 8.92
N SER A 170 -11.24 11.06 9.66
CA SER A 170 -11.59 10.48 10.97
C SER A 170 -10.54 10.74 12.03
N GLY A 171 -9.46 11.42 11.72
CA GLY A 171 -8.40 11.71 12.68
C GLY A 171 -7.05 11.93 12.01
N ALA A 172 -6.00 11.79 12.82
CA ALA A 172 -4.62 11.91 12.38
C ALA A 172 -3.75 10.86 13.06
N VAL A 173 -2.69 10.45 12.39
CA VAL A 173 -1.69 9.49 12.90
C VAL A 173 -0.31 10.04 12.62
N THR A 174 0.59 9.99 13.60
CA THR A 174 2.00 10.33 13.44
C THR A 174 2.83 9.05 13.34
N ALA A 175 3.49 8.88 12.21
CA ALA A 175 4.38 7.76 11.94
C ALA A 175 5.52 8.21 11.02
N PHE A 176 6.70 7.62 11.17
CA PHE A 176 7.87 7.91 10.35
C PHE A 176 8.22 9.41 10.28
N GLY A 177 8.00 10.13 11.41
CA GLY A 177 8.30 11.56 11.50
C GLY A 177 7.32 12.49 10.78
N GLN A 178 6.17 11.98 10.35
CA GLN A 178 5.16 12.74 9.61
C GLN A 178 3.77 12.52 10.21
N THR A 179 2.92 13.54 10.13
CA THR A 179 1.51 13.43 10.49
C THR A 179 0.67 13.21 9.24
N TYR A 180 -0.12 12.14 9.26
CA TYR A 180 -1.04 11.78 8.19
C TYR A 180 -2.49 12.01 8.61
N LEU A 181 -3.35 12.30 7.64
CA LEU A 181 -4.80 12.27 7.87
C LEU A 181 -5.28 10.81 7.81
N ARG A 182 -6.07 10.43 8.80
CA ARG A 182 -6.79 9.15 8.75
C ARG A 182 -8.13 9.37 8.07
N MET A 183 -8.47 8.47 7.17
CA MET A 183 -9.78 8.43 6.52
C MET A 183 -10.41 7.06 6.67
N GLN A 184 -11.74 7.02 6.68
CA GLN A 184 -12.51 5.77 6.75
C GLN A 184 -13.78 5.85 5.93
N ALA A 185 -14.21 4.72 5.47
CA ALA A 185 -15.47 4.60 4.75
C ALA A 185 -16.48 3.74 5.50
#